data_e4ea491b633d7958f5dcda866ba2ad1c
#
_entry.id   e4ea491b633d7958f5dcda866ba2ad1c
#
_cell.length_a   1.000
_cell.length_b   1.000
_cell.length_c   1.000
_cell.angle_alpha   90.00
_cell.angle_beta   90.00
_cell.angle_gamma   90.00
#
_symmetry.space_group_name_H-M   'P 1'
#
loop_
_entity.id
_entity.type
_entity.pdbx_description
1 polymer ?
#
loop_
_entity_poly.entity_id
_entity_poly.type
_entity_poly.pdbx_seq_one_letter_code
_entity_poly.pdbx_strand_id
1 'polypeptide(L)'
;IQRLKWLFFKFRSKAICKIPNKGFYKREMSLIIADFQILFYQTKYAELEVEIDTLEKELANKDAAEMARQMADTSMKYLKNQLFHTYGNNHDKPIFTLPDLKNNWREVQKEYPIILSTTFSSLSSLQRDAVYDYIIMDEASQVSVETGALALSCAKNAIIVGDTMQLPNVVTEENKEKLNFIANACLIKPEYDCANMSFLQSVCKVIPNVPQTLLREHYRCHPRIINFCNQKFYGGDLVIMTRDKGEEDVICAIRTAKGNHSRSHMNQREIDVIKEEVLPNLSYETDEIGVIAPYNKQVDAVKSALGEDIDVATVHKFQGREKDAIIMTTVDDVITSFSDDPNLLNVAVSRAKSQFYLVVSGNEQPKDCNISDLIAYIEYNNGTVSTSKIHSTFDYLYEQYTDARIAYLK
;
A
#
# COMPACT_ATOMS: atom_id res chain seq x y z
N ILE A 1 -4.24 40.46 -13.85
CA ILE A 1 -4.52 39.06 -14.22
C ILE A 1 -5.43 38.40 -13.18
N GLN A 2 -5.14 38.43 -11.86
CA GLN A 2 -5.97 37.82 -10.82
C GLN A 2 -7.39 38.40 -10.73
N ARG A 3 -7.56 39.76 -10.87
CA ARG A 3 -8.88 40.40 -10.90
C ARG A 3 -9.73 39.97 -12.10
N LEU A 4 -9.12 39.75 -13.28
CA LEU A 4 -9.82 39.26 -14.47
C LEU A 4 -10.25 37.80 -14.28
N LYS A 5 -9.38 36.95 -13.74
CA LYS A 5 -9.71 35.54 -13.42
C LYS A 5 -10.87 35.46 -12.42
N TRP A 6 -10.89 36.31 -11.41
CA TRP A 6 -11.97 36.42 -10.44
C TRP A 6 -13.30 36.90 -11.04
N LEU A 7 -13.27 37.85 -11.95
CA LEU A 7 -14.45 38.31 -12.70
C LEU A 7 -15.02 37.19 -13.59
N PHE A 8 -14.14 36.47 -14.27
CA PHE A 8 -14.53 35.34 -15.13
C PHE A 8 -15.13 34.20 -14.29
N PHE A 9 -14.54 33.90 -13.13
CA PHE A 9 -15.08 32.94 -12.18
C PHE A 9 -16.48 33.35 -11.68
N LYS A 10 -16.69 34.62 -11.30
CA LYS A 10 -18.01 35.12 -10.90
C LYS A 10 -19.05 34.93 -12.01
N PHE A 11 -18.69 35.23 -13.24
CA PHE A 11 -19.61 35.14 -14.37
C PHE A 11 -20.00 33.69 -14.66
N ARG A 12 -19.01 32.84 -14.64
CA ARG A 12 -19.18 31.39 -14.92
C ARG A 12 -19.94 30.68 -13.78
N SER A 13 -19.60 30.94 -12.54
CA SER A 13 -20.32 30.38 -11.40
C SER A 13 -21.76 30.84 -11.29
N LYS A 14 -22.05 32.12 -11.61
CA LYS A 14 -23.41 32.63 -11.69
C LYS A 14 -24.24 31.95 -12.77
N ALA A 15 -23.65 31.67 -13.93
CA ALA A 15 -24.33 31.02 -15.04
C ALA A 15 -24.58 29.51 -14.76
N ILE A 16 -23.60 28.82 -14.19
CA ILE A 16 -23.66 27.39 -13.95
C ILE A 16 -24.41 27.06 -12.65
N CYS A 17 -24.10 27.75 -11.55
CA CYS A 17 -24.65 27.45 -10.23
C CYS A 17 -25.93 28.26 -9.90
N LYS A 18 -26.41 29.09 -10.86
CA LYS A 18 -27.62 29.95 -10.71
C LYS A 18 -27.63 30.77 -9.39
N ILE A 19 -26.47 31.25 -8.94
CA ILE A 19 -26.34 31.99 -7.69
C ILE A 19 -27.03 33.37 -7.80
N PRO A 20 -28.17 33.60 -7.16
CA PRO A 20 -28.98 34.79 -7.37
C PRO A 20 -28.46 36.03 -6.62
N ASN A 21 -27.64 35.84 -5.59
CA ASN A 21 -27.31 36.90 -4.65
C ASN A 21 -25.95 37.58 -4.91
N LYS A 22 -25.95 38.88 -5.21
CA LYS A 22 -24.70 39.67 -5.34
C LYS A 22 -23.86 39.72 -4.05
N GLY A 23 -24.49 39.51 -2.89
CA GLY A 23 -23.81 39.43 -1.59
C GLY A 23 -22.92 38.19 -1.43
N PHE A 24 -23.20 37.09 -2.13
CA PHE A 24 -22.42 35.86 -2.05
C PHE A 24 -20.91 36.13 -2.27
N TYR A 25 -20.57 36.84 -3.31
CA TYR A 25 -19.17 37.13 -3.68
C TYR A 25 -18.49 38.21 -2.82
N LYS A 26 -19.21 38.81 -1.85
CA LYS A 26 -18.64 39.72 -0.87
C LYS A 26 -18.24 39.00 0.43
N ARG A 27 -18.61 37.75 0.57
CA ARG A 27 -18.25 36.92 1.74
C ARG A 27 -16.75 36.60 1.71
N GLU A 28 -16.25 36.16 2.83
CA GLU A 28 -14.89 35.68 2.97
C GLU A 28 -14.66 34.49 2.05
N MET A 29 -13.48 34.39 1.44
CA MET A 29 -13.18 33.37 0.43
C MET A 29 -13.28 31.96 1.00
N SER A 30 -12.85 31.74 2.24
CA SER A 30 -12.95 30.46 2.98
C SER A 30 -14.39 29.94 3.03
N LEU A 31 -15.35 30.82 3.35
CA LEU A 31 -16.78 30.50 3.42
C LEU A 31 -17.36 30.17 2.03
N ILE A 32 -16.91 30.90 1.00
CA ILE A 32 -17.33 30.60 -0.39
C ILE A 32 -16.82 29.23 -0.83
N ILE A 33 -15.59 28.90 -0.49
CA ILE A 33 -15.00 27.59 -0.80
C ILE A 33 -15.77 26.49 -0.07
N ALA A 34 -16.06 26.66 1.22
CA ALA A 34 -16.83 25.70 1.99
C ALA A 34 -18.24 25.47 1.41
N ASP A 35 -18.95 26.55 1.03
CA ASP A 35 -20.28 26.42 0.40
C ASP A 35 -20.20 25.65 -0.93
N PHE A 36 -19.16 25.88 -1.75
CA PHE A 36 -18.98 25.14 -2.99
C PHE A 36 -18.60 23.67 -2.76
N GLN A 37 -17.81 23.39 -1.74
CA GLN A 37 -17.52 22.00 -1.35
C GLN A 37 -18.78 21.26 -0.93
N ILE A 38 -19.60 21.88 -0.06
CA ILE A 38 -20.89 21.31 0.36
C ILE A 38 -21.78 21.05 -0.86
N LEU A 39 -21.93 22.03 -1.74
CA LEU A 39 -22.77 21.89 -2.95
C LEU A 39 -22.24 20.79 -3.88
N PHE A 40 -20.92 20.72 -4.05
CA PHE A 40 -20.29 19.68 -4.85
C PHE A 40 -20.61 18.28 -4.31
N TYR A 41 -20.39 18.06 -3.01
CA TYR A 41 -20.66 16.77 -2.42
C TYR A 41 -22.15 16.39 -2.42
N GLN A 42 -23.03 17.35 -2.15
CA GLN A 42 -24.50 17.11 -2.26
C GLN A 42 -24.92 16.74 -3.68
N THR A 43 -24.38 17.43 -4.68
CA THR A 43 -24.68 17.11 -6.09
C THR A 43 -24.11 15.76 -6.48
N LYS A 44 -22.87 15.48 -6.08
CA LYS A 44 -22.22 14.21 -6.39
C LYS A 44 -22.89 13.03 -5.70
N TYR A 45 -23.34 13.23 -4.47
CA TYR A 45 -24.12 12.23 -3.75
C TYR A 45 -25.41 11.88 -4.49
N ALA A 46 -26.17 12.90 -4.90
CA ALA A 46 -27.42 12.69 -5.65
C ALA A 46 -27.18 12.02 -7.02
N GLU A 47 -26.08 12.36 -7.72
CA GLU A 47 -25.70 11.69 -8.97
C GLU A 47 -25.40 10.21 -8.74
N LEU A 48 -24.63 9.89 -7.69
CA LEU A 48 -24.28 8.51 -7.34
C LEU A 48 -25.49 7.69 -6.90
N GLU A 49 -26.44 8.27 -6.16
CA GLU A 49 -27.69 7.58 -5.82
C GLU A 49 -28.48 7.16 -7.05
N VAL A 50 -28.60 8.05 -8.05
CA VAL A 50 -29.28 7.75 -9.33
C VAL A 50 -28.55 6.66 -10.10
N GLU A 51 -27.22 6.70 -10.12
CA GLU A 51 -26.40 5.68 -10.79
C GLU A 51 -26.56 4.31 -10.11
N ILE A 52 -26.50 4.25 -8.77
CA ILE A 52 -26.73 3.02 -7.99
C ILE A 52 -28.11 2.44 -8.29
N ASP A 53 -29.19 3.25 -8.21
CA ASP A 53 -30.55 2.79 -8.48
C ASP A 53 -30.68 2.23 -9.92
N THR A 54 -30.00 2.86 -10.88
CA THR A 54 -29.98 2.40 -12.27
C THR A 54 -29.29 1.04 -12.40
N LEU A 55 -28.11 0.89 -11.80
CA LEU A 55 -27.33 -0.35 -11.82
C LEU A 55 -28.05 -1.48 -11.08
N GLU A 56 -28.68 -1.20 -9.92
CA GLU A 56 -29.47 -2.17 -9.19
C GLU A 56 -30.66 -2.69 -10.00
N LYS A 57 -31.35 -1.80 -10.74
CA LYS A 57 -32.44 -2.20 -11.64
C LYS A 57 -31.94 -3.05 -12.80
N GLU A 58 -30.78 -2.72 -13.37
CA GLU A 58 -30.18 -3.54 -14.44
C GLU A 58 -29.79 -4.93 -13.95
N LEU A 59 -29.17 -5.04 -12.75
CA LEU A 59 -28.80 -6.31 -12.12
C LEU A 59 -30.04 -7.16 -11.80
N ALA A 60 -31.07 -6.52 -11.24
CA ALA A 60 -32.33 -7.20 -10.95
C ALA A 60 -33.02 -7.72 -12.23
N ASN A 61 -33.05 -6.92 -13.31
CA ASN A 61 -33.62 -7.32 -14.59
C ASN A 61 -32.87 -8.49 -15.25
N LYS A 62 -31.59 -8.63 -15.00
CA LYS A 62 -30.75 -9.73 -15.54
C LYS A 62 -30.71 -10.95 -14.62
N ASP A 63 -31.34 -10.87 -13.44
CA ASP A 63 -31.30 -11.91 -12.42
C ASP A 63 -29.88 -12.37 -12.09
N ALA A 64 -28.98 -11.38 -11.95
CA ALA A 64 -27.54 -11.59 -11.83
C ALA A 64 -27.18 -12.51 -10.63
N ALA A 65 -27.94 -12.40 -9.53
CA ALA A 65 -27.73 -13.22 -8.35
C ALA A 65 -28.04 -14.71 -8.62
N GLU A 66 -29.11 -14.98 -9.36
CA GLU A 66 -29.49 -16.36 -9.75
C GLU A 66 -28.49 -16.93 -10.76
N MET A 67 -28.06 -16.13 -11.75
CA MET A 67 -27.01 -16.54 -12.70
C MET A 67 -25.71 -16.90 -11.98
N ALA A 68 -25.28 -16.12 -10.97
CA ALA A 68 -24.10 -16.40 -10.18
C ALA A 68 -24.23 -17.71 -9.40
N ARG A 69 -25.41 -17.96 -8.77
CA ARG A 69 -25.69 -19.24 -8.10
C ARG A 69 -25.65 -20.43 -9.06
N GLN A 70 -26.30 -20.31 -10.21
CA GLN A 70 -26.32 -21.37 -11.23
C GLN A 70 -24.92 -21.65 -11.76
N MET A 71 -24.09 -20.64 -11.95
CA MET A 71 -22.70 -20.79 -12.34
C MET A 71 -21.89 -21.55 -11.27
N ALA A 72 -22.02 -21.16 -10.00
CA ALA A 72 -21.36 -21.83 -8.88
C ALA A 72 -21.79 -23.31 -8.75
N ASP A 73 -23.11 -23.58 -8.81
CA ASP A 73 -23.65 -24.94 -8.74
C ASP A 73 -23.21 -25.80 -9.92
N THR A 74 -23.19 -25.23 -11.13
CA THR A 74 -22.76 -25.94 -12.33
C THR A 74 -21.26 -26.25 -12.28
N SER A 75 -20.45 -25.28 -11.85
CA SER A 75 -19.01 -25.47 -11.66
C SER A 75 -18.71 -26.52 -10.60
N MET A 76 -19.45 -26.53 -9.51
CA MET A 76 -19.31 -27.55 -8.46
C MET A 76 -19.72 -28.96 -8.95
N LYS A 77 -20.82 -29.06 -9.70
CA LYS A 77 -21.22 -30.34 -10.33
C LYS A 77 -20.17 -30.84 -11.31
N TYR A 78 -19.62 -29.95 -12.12
CA TYR A 78 -18.56 -30.29 -13.05
C TYR A 78 -17.31 -30.80 -12.31
N LEU A 79 -16.86 -30.07 -11.29
CA LEU A 79 -15.70 -30.47 -10.45
C LEU A 79 -15.93 -31.85 -9.81
N LYS A 80 -17.10 -32.06 -9.18
CA LYS A 80 -17.45 -33.36 -8.58
C LYS A 80 -17.44 -34.49 -9.60
N ASN A 81 -17.94 -34.25 -10.81
CA ASN A 81 -17.93 -35.22 -11.88
C ASN A 81 -16.49 -35.57 -12.34
N GLN A 82 -15.64 -34.57 -12.50
CA GLN A 82 -14.21 -34.79 -12.84
C GLN A 82 -13.50 -35.57 -11.73
N LEU A 83 -13.69 -35.20 -10.47
CA LEU A 83 -13.12 -35.94 -9.35
C LEU A 83 -13.60 -37.38 -9.28
N PHE A 84 -14.90 -37.62 -9.53
CA PHE A 84 -15.46 -38.98 -9.58
C PHE A 84 -14.85 -39.79 -10.72
N HIS A 85 -14.72 -39.25 -11.92
CA HIS A 85 -14.08 -39.95 -13.06
C HIS A 85 -12.61 -40.25 -12.78
N THR A 86 -11.89 -39.38 -12.10
CA THR A 86 -10.47 -39.59 -11.80
C THR A 86 -10.25 -40.55 -10.63
N TYR A 87 -11.06 -40.47 -9.58
CA TYR A 87 -10.80 -41.12 -8.30
C TYR A 87 -11.93 -42.05 -7.84
N GLY A 88 -13.11 -42.08 -8.49
CA GLY A 88 -14.31 -42.74 -8.00
C GLY A 88 -14.19 -44.27 -7.86
N ASN A 89 -13.26 -44.91 -8.60
CA ASN A 89 -13.02 -46.34 -8.57
C ASN A 89 -11.66 -46.71 -7.93
N ASN A 90 -10.91 -45.74 -7.46
CA ASN A 90 -9.59 -45.97 -6.87
C ASN A 90 -9.56 -45.36 -5.47
N HIS A 91 -9.53 -46.22 -4.46
CA HIS A 91 -9.51 -45.81 -3.05
C HIS A 91 -8.11 -45.69 -2.47
N ASP A 92 -7.10 -46.25 -3.16
CA ASP A 92 -5.71 -46.25 -2.70
C ASP A 92 -4.95 -45.12 -3.36
N LYS A 93 -4.67 -44.06 -2.57
CA LYS A 93 -3.79 -42.98 -3.03
C LYS A 93 -2.34 -43.45 -3.03
N PRO A 94 -1.59 -43.23 -4.11
CA PRO A 94 -0.18 -43.57 -4.16
C PRO A 94 0.60 -42.73 -3.13
N ILE A 95 1.50 -43.39 -2.41
CA ILE A 95 2.44 -42.76 -1.50
C ILE A 95 3.74 -42.54 -2.25
N PHE A 96 4.15 -41.27 -2.36
CA PHE A 96 5.39 -40.92 -3.02
C PHE A 96 6.50 -40.60 -2.01
N THR A 97 7.72 -40.93 -2.38
CA THR A 97 8.94 -40.63 -1.64
C THR A 97 9.70 -39.46 -2.30
N LEU A 98 10.69 -38.90 -1.62
CA LEU A 98 11.51 -37.83 -2.21
C LEU A 98 12.20 -38.23 -3.52
N PRO A 99 12.72 -39.48 -3.70
CA PRO A 99 13.22 -39.97 -4.98
C PRO A 99 12.17 -39.96 -6.11
N ASP A 100 10.90 -40.21 -5.79
CA ASP A 100 9.84 -40.23 -6.80
C ASP A 100 9.61 -38.87 -7.43
N LEU A 101 9.85 -37.77 -6.72
CA LEU A 101 9.76 -36.40 -7.26
C LEU A 101 10.69 -36.22 -8.48
N LYS A 102 11.78 -36.97 -8.55
CA LYS A 102 12.73 -36.91 -9.65
C LYS A 102 12.54 -38.03 -10.64
N ASN A 103 12.32 -39.29 -10.17
CA ASN A 103 12.29 -40.48 -11.01
C ASN A 103 10.91 -40.75 -11.58
N ASN A 104 9.85 -40.44 -10.83
CA ASN A 104 8.45 -40.73 -11.18
C ASN A 104 7.61 -39.45 -11.25
N TRP A 105 8.22 -38.32 -11.56
CA TRP A 105 7.59 -36.96 -11.46
C TRP A 105 6.27 -36.85 -12.22
N ARG A 106 6.10 -37.63 -13.34
CA ARG A 106 4.85 -37.60 -14.12
C ARG A 106 3.68 -38.20 -13.34
N GLU A 107 3.91 -39.28 -12.60
CA GLU A 107 2.86 -39.89 -11.75
C GLU A 107 2.59 -39.01 -10.53
N VAL A 108 3.64 -38.41 -9.96
CA VAL A 108 3.49 -37.40 -8.89
C VAL A 108 2.65 -36.22 -9.37
N GLN A 109 2.92 -35.68 -10.57
CA GLN A 109 2.20 -34.54 -11.11
C GLN A 109 0.74 -34.86 -11.47
N LYS A 110 0.44 -36.11 -11.86
CA LYS A 110 -0.95 -36.53 -12.08
C LYS A 110 -1.76 -36.50 -10.78
N GLU A 111 -1.17 -36.98 -9.68
CA GLU A 111 -1.83 -37.00 -8.37
C GLU A 111 -1.82 -35.62 -7.69
N TYR A 112 -0.71 -34.92 -7.82
CA TYR A 112 -0.50 -33.57 -7.25
C TYR A 112 -0.23 -32.56 -8.38
N PRO A 113 -1.26 -32.07 -9.08
CA PRO A 113 -1.08 -31.17 -10.23
C PRO A 113 -0.62 -29.77 -9.84
N ILE A 114 -0.71 -29.40 -8.56
CA ILE A 114 -0.29 -28.09 -8.03
C ILE A 114 0.98 -28.30 -7.20
N ILE A 115 2.07 -27.69 -7.64
CA ILE A 115 3.35 -27.70 -6.95
C ILE A 115 3.63 -26.32 -6.39
N LEU A 116 3.81 -26.22 -5.07
CA LEU A 116 4.19 -24.97 -4.39
C LEU A 116 5.71 -24.91 -4.29
N SER A 117 6.30 -23.80 -4.70
CA SER A 117 7.75 -23.58 -4.68
C SER A 117 8.09 -22.11 -4.58
N THR A 118 9.30 -21.79 -4.16
CA THR A 118 9.85 -20.45 -4.38
C THR A 118 10.29 -20.32 -5.84
N THR A 119 10.39 -19.09 -6.35
CA THR A 119 10.90 -18.83 -7.71
C THR A 119 12.27 -19.44 -7.93
N PHE A 120 13.13 -19.40 -6.93
CA PHE A 120 14.48 -19.99 -6.99
C PHE A 120 14.47 -21.52 -7.06
N SER A 121 13.54 -22.18 -6.38
CA SER A 121 13.48 -23.65 -6.31
C SER A 121 12.59 -24.29 -7.38
N SER A 122 11.85 -23.49 -8.14
CA SER A 122 10.86 -23.97 -9.12
C SER A 122 11.42 -24.98 -10.11
N LEU A 123 12.60 -24.72 -10.65
CA LEU A 123 13.29 -25.60 -11.61
C LEU A 123 13.74 -26.93 -10.98
N SER A 124 14.01 -26.96 -9.67
CA SER A 124 14.55 -28.12 -8.95
C SER A 124 13.49 -28.89 -8.14
N SER A 125 12.25 -28.40 -8.08
CA SER A 125 11.16 -29.01 -7.29
C SER A 125 10.76 -30.39 -7.80
N LEU A 126 10.83 -30.62 -9.12
CA LEU A 126 10.67 -31.89 -9.76
C LEU A 126 11.94 -32.29 -10.55
N GLN A 127 11.83 -33.21 -11.48
CA GLN A 127 12.91 -33.49 -12.40
C GLN A 127 13.22 -32.27 -13.27
N ARG A 128 14.48 -32.08 -13.62
CA ARG A 128 14.95 -30.89 -14.37
C ARG A 128 14.26 -30.67 -15.71
N ASP A 129 13.79 -31.76 -16.33
CA ASP A 129 13.08 -31.69 -17.62
C ASP A 129 11.56 -31.63 -17.48
N ALA A 130 11.06 -31.47 -16.25
CA ALA A 130 9.63 -31.30 -16.00
C ALA A 130 9.21 -29.92 -16.48
N VAL A 131 8.21 -29.85 -17.36
CA VAL A 131 7.62 -28.62 -17.87
C VAL A 131 6.18 -28.56 -17.41
N TYR A 132 5.87 -27.51 -16.65
CA TYR A 132 4.51 -27.25 -16.17
C TYR A 132 3.66 -26.63 -17.29
N ASP A 133 2.34 -26.84 -17.23
CA ASP A 133 1.44 -26.14 -18.16
C ASP A 133 1.34 -24.67 -17.85
N TYR A 134 1.31 -24.32 -16.54
CA TYR A 134 1.26 -22.95 -16.05
C TYR A 134 2.22 -22.74 -14.88
N ILE A 135 2.83 -21.57 -14.85
CA ILE A 135 3.40 -21.01 -13.63
C ILE A 135 2.55 -19.83 -13.19
N ILE A 136 2.21 -19.79 -11.91
CA ILE A 136 1.54 -18.65 -11.28
C ILE A 136 2.55 -18.06 -10.31
N MET A 137 2.99 -16.85 -10.58
CA MET A 137 3.98 -16.13 -9.77
C MET A 137 3.28 -15.00 -9.05
N ASP A 138 3.19 -15.10 -7.74
CA ASP A 138 2.63 -14.05 -6.88
C ASP A 138 3.74 -13.13 -6.35
N GLU A 139 3.37 -11.90 -5.97
CA GLU A 139 4.31 -10.87 -5.50
C GLU A 139 5.50 -10.62 -6.47
N ALA A 140 5.25 -10.65 -7.77
CA ALA A 140 6.28 -10.57 -8.79
C ALA A 140 7.05 -9.23 -8.81
N SER A 141 6.54 -8.20 -8.14
CA SER A 141 7.26 -6.95 -7.89
C SER A 141 8.48 -7.15 -6.99
N GLN A 142 8.47 -8.17 -6.12
CA GLN A 142 9.59 -8.51 -5.22
C GLN A 142 10.57 -9.53 -5.84
N VAL A 143 10.25 -10.07 -7.01
CA VAL A 143 11.09 -11.06 -7.69
C VAL A 143 12.13 -10.35 -8.53
N SER A 144 13.39 -10.79 -8.43
CA SER A 144 14.46 -10.30 -9.31
C SER A 144 14.30 -10.83 -10.73
N VAL A 145 14.81 -10.10 -11.73
CA VAL A 145 14.65 -10.45 -13.15
C VAL A 145 15.24 -11.83 -13.44
N GLU A 146 16.42 -12.14 -12.88
CA GLU A 146 17.11 -13.40 -13.11
C GLU A 146 16.37 -14.60 -12.50
N THR A 147 15.82 -14.47 -11.28
CA THR A 147 15.07 -15.56 -10.65
C THR A 147 13.69 -15.76 -11.28
N GLY A 148 13.07 -14.68 -11.72
CA GLY A 148 11.82 -14.72 -12.49
C GLY A 148 12.01 -15.41 -13.85
N ALA A 149 13.09 -15.11 -14.56
CA ALA A 149 13.45 -15.78 -15.82
C ALA A 149 13.71 -17.27 -15.62
N LEU A 150 14.40 -17.64 -14.53
CA LEU A 150 14.61 -19.04 -14.16
C LEU A 150 13.26 -19.77 -13.95
N ALA A 151 12.35 -19.16 -13.22
CA ALA A 151 11.03 -19.73 -12.97
C ALA A 151 10.20 -19.86 -14.26
N LEU A 152 10.24 -18.86 -15.15
CA LEU A 152 9.56 -18.94 -16.46
C LEU A 152 10.05 -20.13 -17.33
N SER A 153 11.32 -20.51 -17.21
CA SER A 153 11.87 -21.61 -17.99
C SER A 153 11.24 -22.97 -17.69
N CYS A 154 10.47 -23.08 -16.59
CA CYS A 154 9.83 -24.32 -16.15
C CYS A 154 8.42 -24.51 -16.72
N ALA A 155 7.83 -23.55 -17.44
CA ALA A 155 6.43 -23.61 -17.82
C ALA A 155 6.17 -23.13 -19.25
N LYS A 156 5.06 -23.59 -19.83
CA LYS A 156 4.59 -23.19 -21.17
C LYS A 156 3.86 -21.85 -21.13
N ASN A 157 3.12 -21.59 -20.06
CA ASN A 157 2.32 -20.37 -19.86
C ASN A 157 2.63 -19.77 -18.51
N ALA A 158 2.49 -18.45 -18.38
CA ALA A 158 2.73 -17.74 -17.14
C ALA A 158 1.57 -16.80 -16.78
N ILE A 159 1.21 -16.79 -15.50
CA ILE A 159 0.35 -15.79 -14.87
C ILE A 159 1.20 -15.08 -13.85
N ILE A 160 1.43 -13.78 -14.05
CA ILE A 160 2.32 -12.98 -13.23
C ILE A 160 1.46 -11.99 -12.46
N VAL A 161 1.41 -12.16 -11.13
CA VAL A 161 0.63 -11.34 -10.21
C VAL A 161 1.59 -10.47 -9.41
N GLY A 162 1.26 -9.18 -9.28
CA GLY A 162 2.08 -8.24 -8.53
C GLY A 162 1.59 -6.81 -8.72
N ASP A 163 2.22 -5.90 -8.01
CA ASP A 163 1.85 -4.50 -7.99
C ASP A 163 3.11 -3.61 -8.12
N THR A 164 3.18 -2.84 -9.19
CA THR A 164 4.30 -1.93 -9.44
C THR A 164 4.33 -0.72 -8.52
N MET A 165 3.22 -0.45 -7.81
CA MET A 165 3.10 0.60 -6.81
C MET A 165 3.44 0.11 -5.39
N GLN A 166 3.79 -1.16 -5.23
CA GLN A 166 4.36 -1.72 -4.01
C GLN A 166 5.88 -1.84 -4.12
N LEU A 167 6.52 -2.23 -3.01
CA LEU A 167 7.97 -2.31 -2.94
C LEU A 167 8.55 -3.29 -3.97
N PRO A 168 9.55 -2.86 -4.75
CA PRO A 168 10.28 -3.75 -5.65
C PRO A 168 11.26 -4.64 -4.87
N ASN A 169 11.87 -5.60 -5.56
CA ASN A 169 12.99 -6.37 -5.02
C ASN A 169 14.15 -5.42 -4.65
N VAL A 170 14.77 -5.72 -3.51
CA VAL A 170 15.88 -4.91 -2.99
C VAL A 170 17.20 -5.45 -3.51
N VAL A 171 17.95 -4.61 -4.23
CA VAL A 171 19.31 -4.89 -4.68
C VAL A 171 20.26 -3.98 -3.89
N THR A 172 21.26 -4.56 -3.19
CA THR A 172 22.26 -3.77 -2.47
C THR A 172 23.17 -3.01 -3.45
N GLU A 173 23.72 -1.87 -3.05
CA GLU A 173 24.58 -1.07 -3.94
C GLU A 173 25.78 -1.87 -4.48
N GLU A 174 26.39 -2.72 -3.63
CA GLU A 174 27.47 -3.62 -4.06
C GLU A 174 27.03 -4.57 -5.17
N ASN A 175 25.81 -5.12 -5.06
CA ASN A 175 25.27 -6.01 -6.08
C ASN A 175 24.83 -5.25 -7.34
N LYS A 176 24.34 -4.02 -7.22
CA LYS A 176 24.03 -3.17 -8.38
C LYS A 176 25.26 -2.91 -9.24
N GLU A 177 26.40 -2.59 -8.62
CA GLU A 177 27.64 -2.40 -9.34
C GLU A 177 28.07 -3.66 -10.11
N LYS A 178 27.98 -4.83 -9.47
CA LYS A 178 28.28 -6.12 -10.10
C LYS A 178 27.34 -6.45 -11.24
N LEU A 179 26.04 -6.25 -11.05
CA LEU A 179 25.01 -6.52 -12.06
C LEU A 179 25.18 -5.58 -13.27
N ASN A 180 25.43 -4.30 -13.04
CA ASN A 180 25.71 -3.33 -14.10
C ASN A 180 26.97 -3.69 -14.90
N PHE A 181 28.04 -4.15 -14.22
CA PHE A 181 29.24 -4.62 -14.90
C PHE A 181 28.94 -5.83 -15.80
N ILE A 182 28.21 -6.83 -15.30
CA ILE A 182 27.81 -8.02 -16.06
C ILE A 182 26.89 -7.63 -17.22
N ALA A 183 25.91 -6.76 -16.99
CA ALA A 183 24.98 -6.32 -18.01
C ALA A 183 25.71 -5.64 -19.19
N ASN A 184 26.68 -4.79 -18.90
CA ASN A 184 27.49 -4.13 -19.92
C ASN A 184 28.41 -5.14 -20.65
N ALA A 185 29.07 -6.05 -19.94
CA ALA A 185 29.95 -7.07 -20.52
C ALA A 185 29.20 -8.05 -21.42
N CYS A 186 27.95 -8.40 -21.06
CA CYS A 186 27.11 -9.34 -21.81
C CYS A 186 26.16 -8.65 -22.80
N LEU A 187 26.21 -7.33 -22.94
CA LEU A 187 25.32 -6.53 -23.81
C LEU A 187 23.83 -6.81 -23.54
N ILE A 188 23.47 -6.91 -22.26
CA ILE A 188 22.08 -7.13 -21.84
C ILE A 188 21.25 -5.88 -22.16
N LYS A 189 20.08 -6.07 -22.77
CA LYS A 189 19.20 -4.95 -23.12
C LYS A 189 18.62 -4.27 -21.87
N PRO A 190 18.35 -2.96 -21.93
CA PRO A 190 17.82 -2.20 -20.79
C PRO A 190 16.50 -2.73 -20.21
N GLU A 191 15.71 -3.45 -21.00
CA GLU A 191 14.44 -4.06 -20.57
C GLU A 191 14.65 -5.21 -19.57
N TYR A 192 15.88 -5.73 -19.45
CA TYR A 192 16.29 -6.79 -18.54
C TYR A 192 17.25 -6.29 -17.46
N ASP A 193 17.12 -5.03 -17.05
CA ASP A 193 17.99 -4.40 -16.05
C ASP A 193 17.77 -5.02 -14.65
N CYS A 194 18.57 -6.04 -14.33
CA CYS A 194 18.53 -6.73 -13.04
C CYS A 194 18.92 -5.84 -11.85
N ALA A 195 19.61 -4.73 -12.10
CA ALA A 195 20.07 -3.84 -11.03
C ALA A 195 18.97 -2.88 -10.54
N ASN A 196 18.07 -2.46 -11.45
CA ASN A 196 17.15 -1.35 -11.18
C ASN A 196 15.67 -1.70 -11.43
N MET A 197 15.36 -2.91 -11.87
CA MET A 197 13.97 -3.34 -12.14
C MET A 197 13.64 -4.64 -11.45
N SER A 198 12.38 -4.77 -11.04
CA SER A 198 11.80 -6.04 -10.66
C SER A 198 11.44 -6.87 -11.90
N PHE A 199 11.22 -8.16 -11.68
CA PHE A 199 10.76 -9.06 -12.74
C PHE A 199 9.43 -8.57 -13.37
N LEU A 200 8.47 -8.14 -12.56
CA LEU A 200 7.20 -7.59 -13.06
C LEU A 200 7.43 -6.38 -13.99
N GLN A 201 8.26 -5.44 -13.57
CA GLN A 201 8.59 -4.26 -14.39
C GLN A 201 9.28 -4.65 -15.71
N SER A 202 10.19 -5.63 -15.65
CA SER A 202 10.85 -6.15 -16.84
C SER A 202 9.86 -6.79 -17.81
N VAL A 203 8.96 -7.64 -17.33
CA VAL A 203 7.93 -8.28 -18.18
C VAL A 203 7.03 -7.25 -18.85
N CYS A 204 6.57 -6.22 -18.12
CA CYS A 204 5.75 -5.15 -18.69
C CYS A 204 6.48 -4.36 -19.78
N LYS A 205 7.82 -4.22 -19.70
CA LYS A 205 8.62 -3.56 -20.73
C LYS A 205 8.90 -4.46 -21.94
N VAL A 206 9.20 -5.73 -21.70
CA VAL A 206 9.55 -6.71 -22.75
C VAL A 206 8.35 -7.08 -23.59
N ILE A 207 7.16 -7.14 -22.98
CA ILE A 207 5.91 -7.54 -23.65
C ILE A 207 4.91 -6.36 -23.57
N PRO A 208 5.02 -5.37 -24.45
CA PRO A 208 4.25 -4.12 -24.34
C PRO A 208 2.73 -4.30 -24.46
N ASN A 209 2.28 -5.41 -25.03
CA ASN A 209 0.85 -5.73 -25.18
C ASN A 209 0.44 -6.95 -24.36
N VAL A 210 1.17 -7.27 -23.28
CA VAL A 210 0.76 -8.35 -22.40
C VAL A 210 -0.64 -8.05 -21.84
N PRO A 211 -1.58 -9.00 -21.86
CA PRO A 211 -2.89 -8.80 -21.24
C PRO A 211 -2.71 -8.48 -19.74
N GLN A 212 -3.25 -7.34 -19.32
CA GLN A 212 -3.18 -6.89 -17.93
C GLN A 212 -4.59 -6.72 -17.39
N THR A 213 -4.83 -7.23 -16.20
CA THR A 213 -6.09 -7.06 -15.48
C THR A 213 -5.78 -6.47 -14.12
N LEU A 214 -6.27 -5.25 -13.86
CA LEU A 214 -6.19 -4.64 -12.55
C LEU A 214 -7.25 -5.28 -11.64
N LEU A 215 -6.83 -5.86 -10.52
CA LEU A 215 -7.72 -6.30 -9.45
C LEU A 215 -8.13 -5.08 -8.64
N ARG A 216 -9.31 -4.54 -8.94
CA ARG A 216 -9.75 -3.23 -8.44
C ARG A 216 -10.41 -3.29 -7.07
N GLU A 217 -10.98 -4.43 -6.69
CA GLU A 217 -11.75 -4.55 -5.46
C GLU A 217 -10.84 -4.68 -4.24
N HIS A 218 -11.02 -3.78 -3.28
CA HIS A 218 -10.27 -3.76 -2.03
C HIS A 218 -11.16 -4.08 -0.85
N TYR A 219 -10.84 -5.15 -0.10
CA TYR A 219 -11.65 -5.71 0.98
C TYR A 219 -11.02 -5.61 2.37
N ARG A 220 -9.85 -4.96 2.50
CA ARG A 220 -9.04 -5.02 3.71
C ARG A 220 -9.16 -3.79 4.59
N CYS A 221 -8.69 -2.66 4.08
CA CYS A 221 -8.51 -1.46 4.87
C CYS A 221 -9.81 -0.66 5.01
N HIS A 222 -9.92 0.08 6.10
CA HIS A 222 -10.99 1.07 6.26
C HIS A 222 -10.97 2.07 5.08
N PRO A 223 -12.18 2.51 4.60
CA PRO A 223 -12.26 3.38 3.43
C PRO A 223 -11.39 4.65 3.50
N ARG A 224 -11.34 5.31 4.66
CA ARG A 224 -10.53 6.53 4.84
C ARG A 224 -9.03 6.27 4.74
N ILE A 225 -8.56 5.07 5.09
CA ILE A 225 -7.14 4.70 4.99
C ILE A 225 -6.77 4.43 3.53
N ILE A 226 -7.48 3.48 2.91
CA ILE A 226 -7.11 3.06 1.56
C ILE A 226 -7.41 4.11 0.49
N ASN A 227 -8.34 5.02 0.72
CA ASN A 227 -8.67 6.07 -0.24
C ASN A 227 -7.50 7.05 -0.44
N PHE A 228 -6.63 7.25 0.55
CA PHE A 228 -5.37 7.97 0.34
C PHE A 228 -4.52 7.26 -0.72
N CYS A 229 -4.27 5.95 -0.54
CA CYS A 229 -3.51 5.16 -1.50
C CYS A 229 -4.19 5.15 -2.88
N ASN A 230 -5.51 5.00 -2.91
CA ASN A 230 -6.29 4.99 -4.13
C ASN A 230 -6.10 6.27 -4.94
N GLN A 231 -6.25 7.43 -4.30
CA GLN A 231 -6.10 8.72 -4.98
C GLN A 231 -4.64 9.01 -5.36
N LYS A 232 -3.69 8.67 -4.49
CA LYS A 232 -2.29 9.03 -4.67
C LYS A 232 -1.55 8.13 -5.65
N PHE A 233 -1.80 6.81 -5.60
CA PHE A 233 -1.00 5.80 -6.30
C PHE A 233 -1.78 5.04 -7.38
N TYR A 234 -3.10 4.94 -7.27
CA TYR A 234 -3.93 4.13 -8.17
C TYR A 234 -4.91 4.96 -9.03
N GLY A 235 -4.76 6.30 -9.04
CA GLY A 235 -5.57 7.18 -9.89
C GLY A 235 -7.07 7.16 -9.60
N GLY A 236 -7.50 6.63 -8.44
CA GLY A 236 -8.90 6.48 -8.08
C GLY A 236 -9.56 5.19 -8.61
N ASP A 237 -8.78 4.28 -9.18
CA ASP A 237 -9.30 3.08 -9.85
C ASP A 237 -9.74 1.96 -8.91
N LEU A 238 -9.35 1.99 -7.63
CA LEU A 238 -9.75 0.95 -6.67
C LEU A 238 -11.21 1.10 -6.28
N VAL A 239 -11.91 -0.02 -6.23
CA VAL A 239 -13.28 -0.14 -5.72
C VAL A 239 -13.20 -0.57 -4.26
N ILE A 240 -13.54 0.32 -3.34
CA ILE A 240 -13.44 0.08 -1.91
C ILE A 240 -14.70 -0.65 -1.45
N MET A 241 -14.55 -1.93 -1.06
CA MET A 241 -15.65 -2.81 -0.65
C MET A 241 -15.89 -2.81 0.86
N THR A 242 -15.00 -2.21 1.63
CA THR A 242 -15.16 -2.02 3.07
C THR A 242 -16.10 -0.85 3.37
N ARG A 243 -16.65 -0.80 4.57
CA ARG A 243 -17.62 0.23 4.96
C ARG A 243 -17.07 1.09 6.10
N ASP A 244 -17.27 2.40 5.97
CA ASP A 244 -17.11 3.36 7.07
C ASP A 244 -18.40 3.33 7.91
N LYS A 245 -18.29 3.04 9.19
CA LYS A 245 -19.42 3.01 10.13
C LYS A 245 -19.48 4.27 11.00
N GLY A 246 -18.64 5.26 10.69
CA GLY A 246 -18.51 6.50 11.43
C GLY A 246 -17.49 6.41 12.57
N GLU A 247 -16.51 5.50 12.46
CA GLU A 247 -15.41 5.40 13.41
C GLU A 247 -14.60 6.71 13.47
N GLU A 248 -14.25 7.13 14.68
CA GLU A 248 -13.40 8.28 14.93
C GLU A 248 -11.92 7.87 14.85
N ASP A 249 -11.04 8.84 14.58
CA ASP A 249 -9.58 8.67 14.61
C ASP A 249 -9.03 7.50 13.78
N VAL A 250 -9.68 7.20 12.66
CA VAL A 250 -9.27 6.11 11.75
C VAL A 250 -7.91 6.36 11.13
N ILE A 251 -7.59 7.62 10.81
CA ILE A 251 -6.30 8.02 10.25
C ILE A 251 -5.84 9.30 10.93
N CYS A 252 -4.71 9.23 11.63
CA CYS A 252 -4.22 10.31 12.50
C CYS A 252 -2.75 10.61 12.23
N ALA A 253 -2.33 11.81 12.58
CA ALA A 253 -0.92 12.19 12.60
C ALA A 253 -0.57 12.91 13.91
N ILE A 254 0.61 12.61 14.45
CA ILE A 254 1.16 13.28 15.63
C ILE A 254 2.52 13.87 15.25
N ARG A 255 2.66 15.17 15.41
CA ARG A 255 3.93 15.88 15.23
C ARG A 255 4.67 15.91 16.55
N THR A 256 5.93 15.49 16.57
CA THR A 256 6.77 15.62 17.78
C THR A 256 7.11 17.08 18.05
N ALA A 257 7.72 17.38 19.21
CA ALA A 257 8.33 18.68 19.45
C ALA A 257 9.37 19.00 18.35
N LYS A 258 9.48 20.29 18.00
CA LYS A 258 10.51 20.73 17.03
C LYS A 258 11.90 20.50 17.63
N GLY A 259 12.86 20.14 16.78
CA GLY A 259 14.24 19.97 17.20
C GLY A 259 15.02 19.00 16.34
N ASN A 260 16.24 18.73 16.76
CA ASN A 260 17.13 17.78 16.10
C ASN A 260 17.18 16.48 16.97
N HIS A 261 16.22 15.61 16.74
CA HIS A 261 16.00 14.40 17.53
C HIS A 261 16.52 13.13 16.87
N SER A 262 16.64 13.13 15.55
CA SER A 262 17.16 11.98 14.80
C SER A 262 18.68 11.82 14.97
N ARG A 263 19.11 10.61 15.29
CA ARG A 263 20.54 10.25 15.46
C ARG A 263 20.80 8.88 14.82
N SER A 264 21.63 8.84 13.83
CA SER A 264 22.05 7.57 13.20
C SER A 264 20.86 6.67 12.79
N HIS A 265 19.84 7.23 12.18
CA HIS A 265 18.60 6.54 11.77
C HIS A 265 17.75 6.01 12.95
N MET A 266 17.78 6.69 14.06
CA MET A 266 16.93 6.45 15.23
C MET A 266 16.44 7.80 15.77
N ASN A 267 15.18 7.87 16.17
CA ASN A 267 14.53 9.03 16.78
C ASN A 267 13.82 8.63 18.06
N GLN A 268 14.49 8.88 19.18
CA GLN A 268 13.94 8.53 20.51
C GLN A 268 12.65 9.29 20.80
N ARG A 269 12.51 10.53 20.29
CA ARG A 269 11.32 11.34 20.50
C ARG A 269 10.08 10.70 19.90
N GLU A 270 10.19 10.16 18.68
CA GLU A 270 9.08 9.45 18.05
C GLU A 270 8.74 8.16 18.80
N ILE A 271 9.74 7.45 19.36
CA ILE A 271 9.52 6.27 20.21
C ILE A 271 8.75 6.64 21.48
N ASP A 272 9.13 7.71 22.15
CA ASP A 272 8.46 8.19 23.36
C ASP A 272 6.99 8.57 23.04
N VAL A 273 6.74 9.23 21.92
CA VAL A 273 5.37 9.56 21.45
C VAL A 273 4.56 8.31 21.19
N ILE A 274 5.13 7.32 20.52
CA ILE A 274 4.45 6.04 20.26
C ILE A 274 4.06 5.39 21.58
N LYS A 275 5.00 5.31 22.53
CA LYS A 275 4.81 4.63 23.82
C LYS A 275 3.82 5.34 24.72
N GLU A 276 3.94 6.67 24.87
CA GLU A 276 3.24 7.43 25.90
C GLU A 276 1.97 8.11 25.39
N GLU A 277 1.85 8.38 24.09
CA GLU A 277 0.70 9.10 23.54
C GLU A 277 -0.12 8.29 22.51
N VAL A 278 0.49 7.38 21.73
CA VAL A 278 -0.26 6.60 20.73
C VAL A 278 -0.82 5.32 21.35
N LEU A 279 0.04 4.46 21.87
CA LEU A 279 -0.38 3.14 22.37
C LEU A 279 -1.46 3.19 23.46
N PRO A 280 -1.42 4.13 24.45
CA PRO A 280 -2.47 4.18 25.46
C PRO A 280 -3.85 4.58 24.94
N ASN A 281 -3.91 5.16 23.73
CA ASN A 281 -5.15 5.59 23.10
C ASN A 281 -5.68 4.56 22.07
N LEU A 282 -4.96 3.46 21.83
CA LEU A 282 -5.42 2.37 20.99
C LEU A 282 -6.25 1.38 21.80
N SER A 283 -7.36 0.94 21.22
CA SER A 283 -8.27 -0.05 21.83
C SER A 283 -8.09 -1.44 21.20
N TYR A 284 -6.85 -1.85 20.96
CA TYR A 284 -6.48 -3.12 20.34
C TYR A 284 -5.54 -3.91 21.24
N GLU A 285 -5.59 -5.23 21.13
CA GLU A 285 -4.61 -6.10 21.78
C GLU A 285 -3.22 -5.94 21.13
N THR A 286 -2.16 -6.25 21.85
CA THR A 286 -0.78 -6.00 21.40
C THR A 286 -0.42 -6.73 20.10
N ASP A 287 -0.98 -7.91 19.87
CA ASP A 287 -0.80 -8.71 18.67
C ASP A 287 -1.57 -8.18 17.43
N GLU A 288 -2.55 -7.30 17.67
CA GLU A 288 -3.31 -6.59 16.61
C GLU A 288 -2.63 -5.27 16.20
N ILE A 289 -1.58 -4.85 16.90
CA ILE A 289 -0.84 -3.61 16.64
C ILE A 289 0.46 -3.92 15.91
N GLY A 290 0.77 -3.07 14.93
CA GLY A 290 2.05 -3.09 14.23
C GLY A 290 2.73 -1.72 14.24
N VAL A 291 4.05 -1.71 14.42
CA VAL A 291 4.87 -0.50 14.26
C VAL A 291 5.80 -0.65 13.07
N ILE A 292 5.74 0.30 12.17
CA ILE A 292 6.51 0.31 10.93
C ILE A 292 7.51 1.47 10.96
N ALA A 293 8.77 1.18 10.66
CA ALA A 293 9.83 2.18 10.54
C ALA A 293 10.62 1.99 9.23
N PRO A 294 11.21 3.06 8.66
CA PRO A 294 12.04 2.95 7.47
C PRO A 294 13.40 2.30 7.73
N TYR A 295 13.92 2.40 8.97
CA TYR A 295 15.29 1.98 9.31
C TYR A 295 15.33 0.87 10.35
N ASN A 296 16.24 -0.11 10.17
CA ASN A 296 16.43 -1.21 11.13
C ASN A 296 16.80 -0.72 12.55
N LYS A 297 17.62 0.34 12.66
CA LYS A 297 17.99 0.88 13.99
C LYS A 297 16.78 1.41 14.77
N GLN A 298 15.83 2.04 14.09
CA GLN A 298 14.58 2.46 14.71
C GLN A 298 13.75 1.25 15.14
N VAL A 299 13.66 0.23 14.28
CA VAL A 299 12.97 -1.04 14.61
C VAL A 299 13.54 -1.64 15.90
N ASP A 300 14.86 -1.75 16.01
CA ASP A 300 15.53 -2.34 17.16
C ASP A 300 15.29 -1.49 18.44
N ALA A 301 15.33 -0.16 18.30
CA ALA A 301 15.08 0.75 19.42
C ALA A 301 13.60 0.71 19.88
N VAL A 302 12.64 0.66 18.95
CA VAL A 302 11.21 0.52 19.24
C VAL A 302 10.95 -0.82 19.94
N LYS A 303 11.50 -1.94 19.45
CA LYS A 303 11.40 -3.26 20.11
C LYS A 303 11.93 -3.22 21.54
N SER A 304 13.09 -2.59 21.73
CA SER A 304 13.68 -2.45 23.06
C SER A 304 12.81 -1.63 24.02
N ALA A 305 12.07 -0.65 23.51
CA ALA A 305 11.21 0.23 24.31
C ALA A 305 9.83 -0.34 24.60
N LEU A 306 9.25 -1.13 23.67
CA LEU A 306 7.87 -1.63 23.72
C LEU A 306 7.77 -3.10 24.11
N GLY A 307 8.87 -3.88 24.03
CA GLY A 307 8.87 -5.32 24.22
C GLY A 307 8.61 -6.09 22.92
N GLU A 308 8.47 -7.41 23.04
CA GLU A 308 8.31 -8.31 21.90
C GLU A 308 6.84 -8.61 21.52
N ASP A 309 5.89 -8.14 22.32
CA ASP A 309 4.47 -8.44 22.15
C ASP A 309 3.85 -7.68 20.97
N ILE A 310 4.47 -6.57 20.57
CA ILE A 310 4.04 -5.75 19.42
C ILE A 310 4.91 -6.10 18.21
N ASP A 311 4.29 -6.28 17.05
CA ASP A 311 5.00 -6.59 15.81
C ASP A 311 5.67 -5.32 15.26
N VAL A 312 6.99 -5.22 15.41
CA VAL A 312 7.78 -4.07 14.93
C VAL A 312 8.71 -4.53 13.81
N ALA A 313 8.61 -3.90 12.65
CA ALA A 313 9.45 -4.26 11.50
C ALA A 313 9.68 -3.08 10.55
N THR A 314 10.63 -3.25 9.64
CA THR A 314 10.73 -2.34 8.49
C THR A 314 9.58 -2.60 7.52
N VAL A 315 9.25 -1.58 6.69
CA VAL A 315 8.19 -1.70 5.69
C VAL A 315 8.37 -2.95 4.82
N HIS A 316 9.58 -3.24 4.38
CA HIS A 316 9.90 -4.43 3.56
C HIS A 316 9.56 -5.75 4.29
N LYS A 317 9.86 -5.84 5.58
CA LYS A 317 9.56 -7.04 6.39
C LYS A 317 8.09 -7.11 6.79
N PHE A 318 7.37 -5.99 6.70
CA PHE A 318 5.94 -5.91 6.98
C PHE A 318 5.09 -6.22 5.72
N GLN A 319 5.70 -6.28 4.56
CA GLN A 319 5.01 -6.66 3.32
C GLN A 319 4.41 -8.08 3.45
N GLY A 320 3.18 -8.26 3.00
CA GLY A 320 2.42 -9.50 3.20
C GLY A 320 1.76 -9.66 4.58
N ARG A 321 2.07 -8.78 5.56
CA ARG A 321 1.42 -8.77 6.87
C ARG A 321 0.36 -7.67 6.93
N GLU A 322 -0.51 -7.75 7.92
CA GLU A 322 -1.54 -6.74 8.18
C GLU A 322 -1.89 -6.73 9.66
N LYS A 323 -2.29 -5.58 10.19
CA LYS A 323 -2.72 -5.40 11.59
C LYS A 323 -3.96 -4.51 11.63
N ASP A 324 -4.71 -4.60 12.71
CA ASP A 324 -5.86 -3.73 12.89
C ASP A 324 -5.42 -2.27 13.09
N ALA A 325 -4.37 -2.03 13.86
CA ALA A 325 -3.74 -0.74 13.98
C ALA A 325 -2.28 -0.76 13.50
N ILE A 326 -1.91 0.21 12.67
CA ILE A 326 -0.53 0.46 12.24
C ILE A 326 -0.06 1.83 12.71
N ILE A 327 1.12 1.86 13.29
CA ILE A 327 1.82 3.09 13.66
C ILE A 327 3.06 3.19 12.77
N MET A 328 3.15 4.25 11.97
CA MET A 328 4.32 4.53 11.14
C MET A 328 5.15 5.66 11.76
N THR A 329 6.43 5.43 11.97
CA THR A 329 7.42 6.44 12.40
C THR A 329 8.30 6.82 11.22
N THR A 330 8.54 8.13 11.02
CA THR A 330 9.33 8.64 9.90
C THR A 330 10.81 8.72 10.20
N VAL A 331 11.16 8.85 11.48
CA VAL A 331 12.52 8.91 12.04
C VAL A 331 13.28 10.21 11.71
N ASP A 332 13.22 10.67 10.48
CA ASP A 332 13.99 11.81 10.00
C ASP A 332 13.43 13.13 10.56
N ASP A 333 14.32 14.01 11.01
CA ASP A 333 13.92 15.37 11.47
C ASP A 333 13.36 16.21 10.31
N VAL A 334 13.87 15.99 9.12
CA VAL A 334 13.34 16.49 7.84
C VAL A 334 13.23 15.30 6.90
N ILE A 335 12.07 15.10 6.32
CA ILE A 335 11.76 13.97 5.43
C ILE A 335 12.77 13.90 4.28
N THR A 336 13.35 12.72 4.08
CA THR A 336 14.30 12.42 3.02
C THR A 336 13.63 11.66 1.87
N SER A 337 14.29 11.59 0.72
CA SER A 337 13.78 10.80 -0.41
C SER A 337 13.60 9.32 -0.10
N PHE A 338 14.31 8.79 0.88
CA PHE A 338 14.18 7.40 1.30
C PHE A 338 12.93 7.19 2.18
N SER A 339 12.71 8.04 3.18
CA SER A 339 11.53 7.94 4.04
C SER A 339 10.23 8.39 3.33
N ASP A 340 10.36 9.12 2.21
CA ASP A 340 9.26 9.58 1.36
C ASP A 340 9.04 8.71 0.11
N ASP A 341 9.68 7.57 0.01
CA ASP A 341 9.50 6.68 -1.14
C ASP A 341 8.01 6.30 -1.31
N PRO A 342 7.42 6.53 -2.49
CA PRO A 342 5.98 6.32 -2.71
C PRO A 342 5.55 4.88 -2.50
N ASN A 343 6.38 3.90 -2.89
CA ASN A 343 6.06 2.48 -2.74
C ASN A 343 6.13 2.07 -1.26
N LEU A 344 7.09 2.65 -0.52
CA LEU A 344 7.21 2.44 0.92
C LEU A 344 5.97 2.97 1.66
N LEU A 345 5.56 4.20 1.34
CA LEU A 345 4.39 4.82 1.97
C LEU A 345 3.10 4.06 1.61
N ASN A 346 2.92 3.70 0.33
CA ASN A 346 1.76 2.93 -0.11
C ASN A 346 1.64 1.60 0.65
N VAL A 347 2.75 0.87 0.76
CA VAL A 347 2.77 -0.39 1.53
C VAL A 347 2.47 -0.13 3.00
N ALA A 348 3.12 0.84 3.64
CA ALA A 348 2.94 1.09 5.07
C ALA A 348 1.48 1.45 5.41
N VAL A 349 0.86 2.36 4.67
CA VAL A 349 -0.54 2.78 4.89
C VAL A 349 -1.50 1.62 4.64
N SER A 350 -1.31 0.85 3.57
CA SER A 350 -2.19 -0.27 3.21
C SER A 350 -2.07 -1.51 4.11
N ARG A 351 -1.18 -1.51 5.11
CA ARG A 351 -1.11 -2.58 6.14
C ARG A 351 -2.13 -2.41 7.26
N ALA A 352 -2.69 -1.21 7.43
CA ALA A 352 -3.68 -0.92 8.46
C ALA A 352 -5.09 -1.33 8.01
N LYS A 353 -5.75 -2.20 8.79
CA LYS A 353 -7.14 -2.58 8.53
C LYS A 353 -8.11 -1.50 9.00
N SER A 354 -7.96 -1.09 10.25
CA SER A 354 -8.96 -0.28 10.96
C SER A 354 -8.42 1.09 11.39
N GLN A 355 -7.13 1.21 11.73
CA GLN A 355 -6.58 2.45 12.25
C GLN A 355 -5.12 2.66 11.82
N PHE A 356 -4.77 3.89 11.44
CA PHE A 356 -3.43 4.27 11.04
C PHE A 356 -2.97 5.54 11.76
N TYR A 357 -1.79 5.48 12.37
CA TYR A 357 -1.12 6.60 13.00
C TYR A 357 0.21 6.92 12.32
N LEU A 358 0.38 8.18 11.91
CA LEU A 358 1.66 8.72 11.46
C LEU A 358 2.32 9.50 12.60
N VAL A 359 3.52 9.10 13.01
CA VAL A 359 4.37 9.88 13.92
C VAL A 359 5.49 10.51 13.11
N VAL A 360 5.55 11.84 13.13
CA VAL A 360 6.45 12.64 12.29
C VAL A 360 7.09 13.76 13.09
N SER A 361 8.27 14.20 12.67
CA SER A 361 8.94 15.35 13.29
C SER A 361 8.09 16.62 13.20
N GLY A 362 8.09 17.41 14.27
CA GLY A 362 7.43 18.74 14.31
C GLY A 362 8.18 19.83 13.54
N ASN A 363 9.34 19.53 12.96
CA ASN A 363 10.06 20.45 12.10
C ASN A 363 9.29 20.75 10.83
N GLU A 364 9.61 21.87 10.18
CA GLU A 364 9.04 22.20 8.87
C GLU A 364 9.46 21.16 7.84
N GLN A 365 8.49 20.55 7.17
CA GLN A 365 8.69 19.52 6.19
C GLN A 365 8.62 20.10 4.75
N PRO A 366 9.26 19.43 3.76
CA PRO A 366 9.08 19.78 2.36
C PRO A 366 7.59 19.75 1.98
N LYS A 367 7.13 20.77 1.24
CA LYS A 367 5.72 20.83 0.81
C LYS A 367 5.38 19.81 -0.27
N ASP A 368 6.35 19.51 -1.13
CA ASP A 368 6.17 18.62 -2.27
C ASP A 368 6.70 17.21 -1.91
N CYS A 369 6.16 16.60 -0.84
CA CYS A 369 6.50 15.24 -0.45
C CYS A 369 5.25 14.43 -0.09
N ASN A 370 5.33 13.11 -0.25
CA ASN A 370 4.20 12.20 -0.05
C ASN A 370 3.69 12.19 1.40
N ILE A 371 4.59 12.33 2.37
CA ILE A 371 4.23 12.43 3.80
C ILE A 371 3.44 13.72 4.08
N SER A 372 3.83 14.85 3.46
CA SER A 372 3.07 16.10 3.59
C SER A 372 1.69 16.01 2.94
N ASP A 373 1.58 15.31 1.81
CA ASP A 373 0.29 15.02 1.16
C ASP A 373 -0.59 14.12 2.04
N LEU A 374 0.01 13.13 2.73
CA LEU A 374 -0.73 12.30 3.68
C LEU A 374 -1.26 13.13 4.86
N ILE A 375 -0.46 14.02 5.42
CA ILE A 375 -0.90 14.92 6.51
C ILE A 375 -2.03 15.84 6.01
N ALA A 376 -1.89 16.42 4.83
CA ALA A 376 -2.93 17.26 4.23
C ALA A 376 -4.22 16.47 3.94
N TYR A 377 -4.10 15.20 3.52
CA TYR A 377 -5.23 14.31 3.36
C TYR A 377 -5.94 14.04 4.68
N ILE A 378 -5.18 13.78 5.77
CA ILE A 378 -5.74 13.56 7.11
C ILE A 378 -6.53 14.81 7.55
N GLU A 379 -5.94 16.01 7.43
CA GLU A 379 -6.59 17.28 7.77
C GLU A 379 -7.87 17.52 6.92
N TYR A 380 -7.79 17.25 5.62
CA TYR A 380 -8.93 17.42 4.69
C TYR A 380 -10.12 16.49 5.04
N ASN A 381 -9.85 15.26 5.50
CA ASN A 381 -10.86 14.29 5.88
C ASN A 381 -11.29 14.40 7.35
N ASN A 382 -11.00 15.51 8.02
CA ASN A 382 -11.29 15.75 9.43
C ASN A 382 -10.67 14.71 10.37
N GLY A 383 -9.56 14.09 9.96
CA GLY A 383 -8.75 13.26 10.84
C GLY A 383 -7.92 14.10 11.80
N THR A 384 -7.50 13.52 12.89
CA THR A 384 -6.78 14.23 13.95
C THR A 384 -5.31 14.43 13.56
N VAL A 385 -4.87 15.69 13.46
CA VAL A 385 -3.46 16.09 13.39
C VAL A 385 -3.12 16.84 14.65
N SER A 386 -2.36 16.23 15.54
CA SER A 386 -2.01 16.82 16.84
C SER A 386 -0.50 17.08 16.97
N THR A 387 -0.13 17.85 17.97
CA THR A 387 1.27 18.05 18.38
C THR A 387 1.48 17.36 19.72
N SER A 388 2.53 16.57 19.82
CA SER A 388 2.92 15.86 21.03
C SER A 388 3.17 16.85 22.19
N LYS A 389 2.78 16.40 23.38
CA LYS A 389 3.04 17.11 24.64
C LYS A 389 4.38 16.70 25.28
N ILE A 390 5.07 15.72 24.67
CA ILE A 390 6.33 15.22 25.19
C ILE A 390 7.46 16.16 24.82
N HIS A 391 8.02 16.80 25.85
CA HIS A 391 9.17 17.70 25.76
C HIS A 391 10.27 17.22 26.69
N SER A 392 11.53 17.38 26.29
CA SER A 392 12.65 17.23 27.21
C SER A 392 12.81 18.49 28.04
N THR A 393 13.51 18.36 29.18
CA THR A 393 13.94 19.54 29.97
C THR A 393 14.74 20.52 29.08
N PHE A 394 15.47 20.00 28.11
CA PHE A 394 16.27 20.81 27.18
C PHE A 394 15.39 21.61 26.21
N ASP A 395 14.27 21.04 25.75
CA ASP A 395 13.31 21.75 24.89
C ASP A 395 12.70 22.96 25.62
N TYR A 396 12.30 22.76 26.87
CA TYR A 396 11.79 23.85 27.74
C TYR A 396 12.82 24.95 27.96
N LEU A 397 14.06 24.58 28.24
CA LEU A 397 15.13 25.57 28.41
C LEU A 397 15.44 26.32 27.12
N TYR A 398 15.36 25.64 26.00
CA TYR A 398 15.62 26.25 24.68
C TYR A 398 14.51 27.23 24.29
N GLU A 399 13.25 26.85 24.49
CA GLU A 399 12.11 27.75 24.25
C GLU A 399 12.10 28.98 25.13
N GLN A 400 12.38 28.82 26.42
CA GLN A 400 12.41 29.93 27.36
C GLN A 400 13.52 30.95 27.10
N TYR A 401 14.65 30.54 26.50
CA TYR A 401 15.83 31.39 26.33
C TYR A 401 16.11 31.80 24.88
N THR A 402 15.29 31.38 23.92
CA THR A 402 15.52 31.67 22.50
C THR A 402 15.59 33.14 22.22
N ASP A 403 14.66 33.95 22.75
CA ASP A 403 14.63 35.39 22.57
C ASP A 403 15.78 36.10 23.29
N ALA A 404 16.12 35.68 24.50
CA ALA A 404 17.26 36.16 25.25
C ALA A 404 18.59 35.85 24.58
N ARG A 405 18.73 34.67 23.97
CA ARG A 405 19.95 34.25 23.25
C ARG A 405 20.14 34.99 21.94
N ILE A 406 19.05 35.27 21.20
CA ILE A 406 19.07 36.08 19.99
C ILE A 406 19.44 37.54 20.32
N ALA A 407 18.96 38.05 21.45
CA ALA A 407 19.31 39.38 21.94
C ALA A 407 20.79 39.44 22.39
N TYR A 408 21.37 38.37 22.90
CA TYR A 408 22.78 38.29 23.33
C TYR A 408 23.77 38.11 22.17
N LEU A 409 23.31 37.54 21.05
CA LEU A 409 24.13 37.32 19.84
C LEU A 409 24.03 38.45 18.84
N LYS A 410 23.16 39.44 19.06
CA LYS A 410 23.11 40.71 18.37
C LYS A 410 23.90 41.77 19.14
#